data_1961a4bd78e86b1a7c966fe673f1ad3d
#
_entry.id   1961a4bd78e86b1a7c966fe673f1ad3d
#
_cell.length_a   1.000
_cell.length_b   1.000
_cell.length_c   1.000
_cell.angle_alpha   90.00
_cell.angle_beta   90.00
_cell.angle_gamma   90.00
#
_symmetry.space_group_name_H-M   'P 1'
#
loop_
_entity.id
_entity.type
_entity.pdbx_description
1 polymer ?
#
loop_
_entity_poly.entity_id
_entity_poly.type
_entity_poly.pdbx_seq_one_letter_code
_entity_poly.pdbx_strand_id
1 'polypeptide(L)'
;MTNTALWNRNFALLVIANTMLYMAVYMLFPLLHHWSMESWGCTELTASAVTAVFAVALFFPGILNAYLVDTFPRKQVCIRSMLLLLLLNFAYVYLSAVWQVFLVRILQGMCFGVTLASTGATLAIDVTPGNKRDQANLCFAWSGVLGMLIGVAVGVWYGTSFSFFTWMCVSALLGGVSVLCISMLDVCFRAPLDLPLFSLDRFLLPRVLLPGINMMIVPFILGALFGAQYQSSFYLCMAGGFLFYLLCRYCFSRLPDGGWEIGTGLILMAVGLALLQEAEGYQPYLSGSLIGLGVGFSLSRFLQMMILLPLHCERGTGFHTYQLLWEAGVMFGVLAGRYFFSQGNMYNMALTACAVGLIFYYTCIR
;
A
#
# COMPACT_ATOMS: atom_id res chain seq x y z
N MET A 1 -3.20 -32.23 17.19
CA MET A 1 -2.88 -30.88 16.66
C MET A 1 -3.53 -30.78 15.30
N THR A 2 -4.68 -30.17 15.18
CA THR A 2 -5.34 -29.96 13.89
C THR A 2 -4.49 -29.01 13.08
N ASN A 3 -3.91 -29.52 11.99
CA ASN A 3 -3.11 -28.76 11.03
C ASN A 3 -4.12 -27.88 10.23
N THR A 4 -4.51 -26.75 10.83
CA THR A 4 -5.43 -25.83 10.19
C THR A 4 -4.71 -25.17 9.02
N ALA A 5 -5.30 -25.29 7.83
CA ALA A 5 -4.74 -24.68 6.62
C ALA A 5 -4.69 -23.15 6.76
N LEU A 6 -3.68 -22.51 6.15
CA LEU A 6 -3.60 -21.06 6.08
C LEU A 6 -4.87 -20.48 5.42
N TRP A 7 -5.26 -21.05 4.29
CA TRP A 7 -6.42 -20.63 3.51
C TRP A 7 -7.72 -21.19 4.12
N ASN A 8 -8.12 -20.64 5.26
CA ASN A 8 -9.45 -20.80 5.82
C ASN A 8 -10.39 -19.70 5.27
N ARG A 9 -11.71 -19.87 5.46
CA ARG A 9 -12.74 -18.92 4.99
C ARG A 9 -12.45 -17.50 5.47
N ASN A 10 -12.13 -17.30 6.74
CA ASN A 10 -11.91 -15.97 7.32
C ASN A 10 -10.67 -15.30 6.72
N PHE A 11 -9.58 -16.04 6.56
CA PHE A 11 -8.37 -15.49 5.94
C PHE A 11 -8.58 -15.13 4.46
N ALA A 12 -9.29 -15.99 3.69
CA ALA A 12 -9.63 -15.70 2.30
C ALA A 12 -10.49 -14.41 2.18
N LEU A 13 -11.53 -14.28 3.03
CA LEU A 13 -12.34 -13.05 3.08
C LEU A 13 -11.51 -11.82 3.40
N LEU A 14 -10.57 -11.95 4.34
CA LEU A 14 -9.70 -10.83 4.71
C LEU A 14 -8.75 -10.41 3.59
N VAL A 15 -8.19 -11.37 2.85
CA VAL A 15 -7.33 -11.11 1.67
C VAL A 15 -8.12 -10.41 0.56
N ILE A 16 -9.34 -10.90 0.26
CA ILE A 16 -10.24 -10.25 -0.71
C ILE A 16 -10.59 -8.84 -0.25
N ALA A 17 -10.96 -8.66 1.02
CA ALA A 17 -11.28 -7.35 1.58
C ALA A 17 -10.13 -6.36 1.40
N ASN A 18 -8.90 -6.78 1.70
CA ASN A 18 -7.71 -5.95 1.56
C ASN A 18 -7.45 -5.57 0.10
N THR A 19 -7.55 -6.52 -0.83
CA THR A 19 -7.41 -6.25 -2.28
C THR A 19 -8.44 -5.23 -2.76
N MET A 20 -9.71 -5.41 -2.41
CA MET A 20 -10.81 -4.52 -2.81
C MET A 20 -10.66 -3.12 -2.19
N LEU A 21 -10.22 -3.04 -0.94
CA LEU A 21 -9.95 -1.76 -0.28
C LEU A 21 -8.84 -0.98 -0.98
N TYR A 22 -7.71 -1.64 -1.26
CA TYR A 22 -6.59 -1.02 -1.96
C TYR A 22 -6.98 -0.61 -3.39
N MET A 23 -7.74 -1.42 -4.11
CA MET A 23 -8.29 -1.02 -5.41
C MET A 23 -9.17 0.23 -5.28
N ALA A 24 -10.08 0.27 -4.31
CA ALA A 24 -11.00 1.39 -4.09
C ALA A 24 -10.26 2.70 -3.80
N VAL A 25 -9.21 2.64 -2.99
CA VAL A 25 -8.41 3.81 -2.61
C VAL A 25 -7.53 4.27 -3.77
N TYR A 26 -6.76 3.34 -4.37
CA TYR A 26 -5.73 3.69 -5.33
C TYR A 26 -6.25 4.02 -6.73
N MET A 27 -7.44 3.54 -7.12
CA MET A 27 -8.05 3.98 -8.38
C MET A 27 -8.36 5.48 -8.41
N LEU A 28 -8.59 6.10 -7.24
CA LEU A 28 -8.89 7.53 -7.16
C LEU A 28 -7.64 8.42 -7.27
N PHE A 29 -6.43 7.89 -7.08
CA PHE A 29 -5.21 8.71 -7.07
C PHE A 29 -4.96 9.44 -8.42
N PRO A 30 -4.90 8.75 -9.58
CA PRO A 30 -4.73 9.43 -10.86
C PRO A 30 -5.91 10.36 -11.17
N LEU A 31 -7.12 9.95 -10.80
CA LEU A 31 -8.35 10.70 -11.07
C LEU A 31 -8.46 11.98 -10.24
N LEU A 32 -8.12 11.91 -8.95
CA LEU A 32 -8.18 13.06 -8.05
C LEU A 32 -7.20 14.16 -8.47
N HIS A 33 -6.02 13.77 -8.94
CA HIS A 33 -5.04 14.71 -9.46
C HIS A 33 -5.59 15.49 -10.67
N HIS A 34 -6.12 14.76 -11.66
CA HIS A 34 -6.70 15.36 -12.87
C HIS A 34 -7.92 16.24 -12.53
N TRP A 35 -8.82 15.72 -11.72
CA TRP A 35 -10.00 16.46 -11.27
C TRP A 35 -9.65 17.75 -10.53
N SER A 36 -8.61 17.73 -9.69
CA SER A 36 -8.16 18.93 -8.96
C SER A 36 -7.64 20.01 -9.90
N MET A 37 -6.96 19.63 -10.98
CA MET A 37 -6.48 20.58 -11.99
C MET A 37 -7.62 21.15 -12.82
N GLU A 38 -8.56 20.31 -13.27
CA GLU A 38 -9.68 20.74 -14.11
C GLU A 38 -10.71 21.57 -13.35
N SER A 39 -11.12 21.11 -12.17
CA SER A 39 -12.23 21.75 -11.42
C SER A 39 -11.81 23.01 -10.68
N TRP A 40 -10.53 23.14 -10.30
CA TRP A 40 -10.04 24.19 -9.40
C TRP A 40 -8.91 25.02 -10.00
N GLY A 41 -8.43 24.68 -11.18
CA GLY A 41 -7.29 25.35 -11.80
C GLY A 41 -6.01 25.25 -10.98
N CYS A 42 -5.86 24.17 -10.17
CA CYS A 42 -4.69 23.96 -9.34
C CYS A 42 -3.43 23.77 -10.17
N THR A 43 -2.28 24.21 -9.63
CA THR A 43 -0.98 23.85 -10.19
C THR A 43 -0.73 22.34 -10.02
N GLU A 44 0.12 21.76 -10.86
CA GLU A 44 0.52 20.34 -10.75
C GLU A 44 1.07 20.00 -9.36
N LEU A 45 1.85 20.89 -8.77
CA LEU A 45 2.40 20.73 -7.44
C LEU A 45 1.29 20.69 -6.36
N THR A 46 0.29 21.57 -6.46
CA THR A 46 -0.84 21.61 -5.53
C THR A 46 -1.68 20.34 -5.64
N ALA A 47 -1.99 19.88 -6.86
CA ALA A 47 -2.75 18.64 -7.09
C ALA A 47 -1.98 17.40 -6.58
N SER A 48 -0.67 17.37 -6.74
CA SER A 48 0.19 16.31 -6.18
C SER A 48 0.25 16.37 -4.66
N ALA A 49 0.30 17.57 -4.07
CA ALA A 49 0.28 17.75 -2.62
C ALA A 49 -1.06 17.30 -2.00
N VAL A 50 -2.19 17.54 -2.66
CA VAL A 50 -3.50 16.99 -2.27
C VAL A 50 -3.46 15.46 -2.20
N THR A 51 -2.78 14.82 -3.13
CA THR A 51 -2.61 13.36 -3.11
C THR A 51 -1.67 12.93 -1.98
N ALA A 52 -0.54 13.61 -1.80
CA ALA A 52 0.49 13.25 -0.83
C ALA A 52 0.08 13.47 0.63
N VAL A 53 -0.76 14.47 0.93
CA VAL A 53 -1.20 14.77 2.30
C VAL A 53 -1.94 13.59 2.96
N PHE A 54 -2.56 12.73 2.17
CA PHE A 54 -3.18 11.49 2.62
C PHE A 54 -2.19 10.59 3.39
N ALA A 55 -0.93 10.48 2.91
CA ALA A 55 0.07 9.66 3.58
C ALA A 55 0.55 10.25 4.91
N VAL A 56 0.70 11.56 4.98
CA VAL A 56 1.04 12.22 6.25
C VAL A 56 -0.07 11.98 7.28
N ALA A 57 -1.31 12.04 6.85
CA ALA A 57 -2.46 11.84 7.70
C ALA A 57 -2.64 10.40 8.22
N LEU A 58 -2.05 9.39 7.56
CA LEU A 58 -2.00 8.01 8.05
C LEU A 58 -1.33 7.87 9.42
N PHE A 59 -0.37 8.75 9.73
CA PHE A 59 0.37 8.70 10.98
C PHE A 59 -0.39 9.32 12.16
N PHE A 60 -1.34 10.22 11.92
CA PHE A 60 -2.06 10.91 13.00
C PHE A 60 -2.82 9.97 13.97
N PRO A 61 -3.55 8.93 13.51
CA PRO A 61 -4.19 8.01 14.44
C PRO A 61 -3.23 7.06 15.14
N GLY A 62 -1.93 7.06 14.79
CA GLY A 62 -0.95 6.13 15.32
C GLY A 62 -0.90 6.08 16.84
N ILE A 63 -0.97 7.25 17.49
CA ILE A 63 -0.99 7.38 18.95
C ILE A 63 -2.30 6.88 19.61
N LEU A 64 -3.37 6.72 18.82
CA LEU A 64 -4.67 6.21 19.26
C LEU A 64 -4.86 4.73 18.94
N ASN A 65 -4.00 4.12 18.11
CA ASN A 65 -4.21 2.78 17.59
C ASN A 65 -4.32 1.71 18.68
N ALA A 66 -3.47 1.76 19.71
CA ALA A 66 -3.54 0.82 20.83
C ALA A 66 -4.90 0.90 21.55
N TYR A 67 -5.36 2.11 21.85
CA TYR A 67 -6.66 2.32 22.46
C TYR A 67 -7.81 1.82 21.57
N LEU A 68 -7.80 2.16 20.29
CA LEU A 68 -8.90 1.80 19.37
C LEU A 68 -9.01 0.28 19.15
N VAL A 69 -7.88 -0.43 18.93
CA VAL A 69 -7.93 -1.85 18.54
C VAL A 69 -7.92 -2.83 19.70
N ASP A 70 -7.55 -2.40 20.91
CA ASP A 70 -7.51 -3.27 22.09
C ASP A 70 -8.61 -2.96 23.13
N THR A 71 -9.21 -1.75 23.09
CA THR A 71 -10.37 -1.42 23.92
C THR A 71 -11.69 -1.75 23.22
N PHE A 72 -11.78 -1.55 21.90
CA PHE A 72 -12.99 -1.81 21.12
C PHE A 72 -12.89 -3.08 20.27
N PRO A 73 -14.04 -3.69 19.88
CA PRO A 73 -14.03 -4.81 18.95
C PRO A 73 -13.35 -4.45 17.63
N ARG A 74 -12.20 -5.06 17.34
CA ARG A 74 -11.35 -4.78 16.16
C ARG A 74 -12.12 -4.77 14.85
N LYS A 75 -13.04 -5.74 14.69
CA LYS A 75 -13.92 -5.83 13.53
C LYS A 75 -14.80 -4.59 13.38
N GLN A 76 -15.37 -4.07 14.48
CA GLN A 76 -16.23 -2.86 14.44
C GLN A 76 -15.39 -1.60 14.16
N VAL A 77 -14.21 -1.47 14.75
CA VAL A 77 -13.28 -0.37 14.48
C VAL A 77 -12.94 -0.35 12.99
N CYS A 78 -12.57 -1.50 12.42
CA CYS A 78 -12.29 -1.65 11.00
C CYS A 78 -13.49 -1.25 10.12
N ILE A 79 -14.67 -1.79 10.37
CA ILE A 79 -15.88 -1.49 9.58
C ILE A 79 -16.22 0.01 9.65
N ARG A 80 -16.18 0.61 10.84
CA ARG A 80 -16.51 2.03 11.00
C ARG A 80 -15.53 2.95 10.30
N SER A 81 -14.23 2.67 10.41
CA SER A 81 -13.19 3.46 9.72
C SER A 81 -13.30 3.33 8.19
N MET A 82 -13.58 2.12 7.67
CA MET A 82 -13.81 1.91 6.25
C MET A 82 -15.07 2.61 5.75
N LEU A 83 -16.20 2.51 6.47
CA LEU A 83 -17.43 3.20 6.09
C LEU A 83 -17.23 4.72 6.07
N LEU A 84 -16.55 5.28 7.08
CA LEU A 84 -16.25 6.71 7.08
C LEU A 84 -15.34 7.10 5.91
N LEU A 85 -14.32 6.30 5.59
CA LEU A 85 -13.48 6.49 4.41
C LEU A 85 -14.30 6.57 3.12
N LEU A 86 -15.25 5.65 2.94
CA LEU A 86 -16.11 5.59 1.75
C LEU A 86 -17.10 6.77 1.69
N LEU A 87 -17.65 7.15 2.83
CA LEU A 87 -18.55 8.33 2.91
C LEU A 87 -17.82 9.62 2.54
N LEU A 88 -16.56 9.76 2.97
CA LEU A 88 -15.73 10.91 2.62
C LEU A 88 -15.43 11.02 1.12
N ASN A 89 -15.53 9.93 0.34
CA ASN A 89 -15.43 10.01 -1.11
C ASN A 89 -16.55 10.88 -1.71
N PHE A 90 -17.75 10.84 -1.17
CA PHE A 90 -18.88 11.64 -1.64
C PHE A 90 -18.82 13.10 -1.19
N ALA A 91 -17.98 13.42 -0.20
CA ALA A 91 -17.81 14.80 0.25
C ALA A 91 -17.26 15.71 -0.88
N TYR A 92 -16.46 15.17 -1.80
CA TYR A 92 -15.88 15.94 -2.92
C TYR A 92 -16.93 16.68 -3.78
N VAL A 93 -18.15 16.18 -3.87
CA VAL A 93 -19.26 16.80 -4.64
C VAL A 93 -19.67 18.15 -4.05
N TYR A 94 -19.51 18.33 -2.73
CA TYR A 94 -19.99 19.50 -2.00
C TYR A 94 -18.87 20.52 -1.71
N LEU A 95 -17.65 20.26 -2.15
CA LEU A 95 -16.54 21.16 -1.87
C LEU A 95 -16.63 22.41 -2.75
N SER A 96 -16.25 23.53 -2.16
CA SER A 96 -16.23 24.84 -2.83
C SER A 96 -14.86 25.52 -2.83
N ALA A 97 -13.86 24.93 -2.13
CA ALA A 97 -12.51 25.48 -2.04
C ALA A 97 -11.43 24.40 -1.91
N VAL A 98 -10.25 24.67 -2.43
CA VAL A 98 -9.11 23.73 -2.45
C VAL A 98 -8.68 23.26 -1.04
N TRP A 99 -8.71 24.15 -0.04
CA TRP A 99 -8.39 23.76 1.34
C TRP A 99 -9.31 22.69 1.92
N GLN A 100 -10.58 22.67 1.47
CA GLN A 100 -11.54 21.61 1.87
C GLN A 100 -11.14 20.26 1.29
N VAL A 101 -10.57 20.23 0.08
CA VAL A 101 -10.02 19.01 -0.52
C VAL A 101 -8.90 18.45 0.34
N PHE A 102 -7.98 19.30 0.81
CA PHE A 102 -6.93 18.91 1.75
C PHE A 102 -7.52 18.33 3.05
N LEU A 103 -8.54 18.98 3.61
CA LEU A 103 -9.20 18.50 4.83
C LEU A 103 -9.82 17.10 4.63
N VAL A 104 -10.56 16.90 3.54
CA VAL A 104 -11.13 15.58 3.21
C VAL A 104 -10.03 14.53 3.06
N ARG A 105 -8.92 14.85 2.39
CA ARG A 105 -7.77 13.95 2.24
C ARG A 105 -7.11 13.60 3.56
N ILE A 106 -6.99 14.56 4.49
CA ILE A 106 -6.50 14.30 5.84
C ILE A 106 -7.43 13.32 6.56
N LEU A 107 -8.72 13.56 6.56
CA LEU A 107 -9.70 12.67 7.20
C LEU A 107 -9.69 11.27 6.58
N GLN A 108 -9.60 11.18 5.24
CA GLN A 108 -9.47 9.90 4.55
C GLN A 108 -8.19 9.15 4.95
N GLY A 109 -7.06 9.86 5.02
CA GLY A 109 -5.79 9.29 5.47
C GLY A 109 -5.87 8.75 6.89
N MET A 110 -6.46 9.50 7.81
CA MET A 110 -6.69 9.06 9.19
C MET A 110 -7.56 7.79 9.25
N CYS A 111 -8.68 7.76 8.50
CA CYS A 111 -9.55 6.59 8.44
C CYS A 111 -8.82 5.37 7.86
N PHE A 112 -8.02 5.55 6.81
CA PHE A 112 -7.24 4.48 6.22
C PHE A 112 -6.15 3.98 7.18
N GLY A 113 -5.48 4.86 7.91
CA GLY A 113 -4.50 4.50 8.94
C GLY A 113 -5.10 3.62 10.04
N VAL A 114 -6.29 3.96 10.57
CA VAL A 114 -7.03 3.12 11.53
C VAL A 114 -7.42 1.78 10.90
N THR A 115 -7.82 1.78 9.63
CA THR A 115 -8.18 0.55 8.92
C THR A 115 -6.96 -0.38 8.78
N LEU A 116 -5.79 0.14 8.43
CA LEU A 116 -4.55 -0.64 8.35
C LEU A 116 -4.17 -1.24 9.71
N ALA A 117 -4.24 -0.45 10.78
CA ALA A 117 -3.96 -0.93 12.14
C ALA A 117 -4.93 -2.05 12.57
N SER A 118 -6.21 -1.92 12.23
CA SER A 118 -7.23 -2.92 12.60
C SER A 118 -7.21 -4.17 11.71
N THR A 119 -6.79 -4.08 10.44
CA THR A 119 -6.74 -5.24 9.54
C THR A 119 -5.44 -6.03 9.66
N GLY A 120 -4.34 -5.47 9.18
CA GLY A 120 -3.06 -6.17 9.04
C GLY A 120 -2.40 -6.48 10.36
N ALA A 121 -2.35 -5.52 11.28
CA ALA A 121 -1.70 -5.69 12.56
C ALA A 121 -2.52 -6.52 13.59
N THR A 122 -3.83 -6.69 13.37
CA THR A 122 -4.69 -7.37 14.35
C THR A 122 -5.57 -8.46 13.74
N LEU A 123 -6.55 -8.13 12.87
CA LEU A 123 -7.48 -9.12 12.31
C LEU A 123 -6.75 -10.24 11.55
N ALA A 124 -5.70 -9.93 10.81
CA ALA A 124 -4.91 -10.94 10.10
C ALA A 124 -4.28 -11.96 11.05
N ILE A 125 -3.85 -11.51 12.23
CA ILE A 125 -3.32 -12.37 13.29
C ILE A 125 -4.43 -13.20 13.95
N ASP A 126 -5.60 -12.60 14.18
CA ASP A 126 -6.72 -13.23 14.88
C ASP A 126 -7.35 -14.38 14.06
N VAL A 127 -7.42 -14.25 12.72
CA VAL A 127 -8.01 -15.28 11.85
C VAL A 127 -7.01 -16.35 11.39
N THR A 128 -5.73 -16.23 11.77
CA THR A 128 -4.65 -17.10 11.27
C THR A 128 -4.10 -18.01 12.36
N PRO A 129 -3.86 -19.30 12.06
CA PRO A 129 -3.18 -20.20 12.98
C PRO A 129 -1.79 -19.69 13.36
N GLY A 130 -1.39 -19.85 14.64
CA GLY A 130 -0.15 -19.31 15.17
C GLY A 130 1.13 -19.68 14.39
N ASN A 131 1.18 -20.92 13.86
CA ASN A 131 2.32 -21.44 13.09
C ASN A 131 2.33 -20.97 11.62
N LYS A 132 1.33 -20.23 11.15
CA LYS A 132 1.19 -19.72 9.77
C LYS A 132 1.17 -18.19 9.66
N ARG A 133 1.38 -17.48 10.78
CA ARG A 133 1.27 -16.02 10.84
C ARG A 133 2.25 -15.30 9.90
N ASP A 134 3.47 -15.78 9.77
CA ASP A 134 4.48 -15.15 8.89
C ASP A 134 4.07 -15.27 7.42
N GLN A 135 3.52 -16.43 7.02
CA GLN A 135 2.97 -16.63 5.66
C GLN A 135 1.71 -15.79 5.45
N ALA A 136 0.84 -15.68 6.46
CA ALA A 136 -0.36 -14.85 6.39
C ALA A 136 -0.03 -13.38 6.17
N ASN A 137 0.92 -12.84 6.92
CA ASN A 137 1.35 -11.46 6.76
C ASN A 137 1.91 -11.17 5.37
N LEU A 138 2.68 -12.11 4.79
CA LEU A 138 3.15 -12.00 3.42
C LEU A 138 1.98 -11.97 2.42
N CYS A 139 1.07 -12.95 2.49
CA CYS A 139 -0.07 -13.02 1.59
C CYS A 139 -0.98 -11.79 1.72
N PHE A 140 -1.17 -11.29 2.94
CA PHE A 140 -1.95 -10.09 3.20
C PHE A 140 -1.29 -8.84 2.59
N ALA A 141 0.02 -8.65 2.76
CA ALA A 141 0.74 -7.54 2.14
C ALA A 141 0.70 -7.62 0.60
N TRP A 142 0.90 -8.82 0.02
CA TRP A 142 0.81 -9.04 -1.42
C TRP A 142 -0.56 -8.67 -1.99
N SER A 143 -1.62 -8.98 -1.26
CA SER A 143 -2.99 -8.64 -1.68
C SER A 143 -3.21 -7.12 -1.77
N GLY A 144 -2.62 -6.35 -0.84
CA GLY A 144 -2.65 -4.89 -0.88
C GLY A 144 -1.92 -4.32 -2.10
N VAL A 145 -0.68 -4.80 -2.35
CA VAL A 145 0.10 -4.36 -3.53
C VAL A 145 -0.60 -4.70 -4.83
N LEU A 146 -1.16 -5.90 -4.95
CA LEU A 146 -1.93 -6.30 -6.13
C LEU A 146 -3.16 -5.40 -6.33
N GLY A 147 -3.92 -5.14 -5.25
CA GLY A 147 -5.06 -4.23 -5.27
C GLY A 147 -4.67 -2.82 -5.69
N MET A 148 -3.54 -2.31 -5.19
CA MET A 148 -2.99 -1.01 -5.55
C MET A 148 -2.66 -0.92 -7.05
N LEU A 149 -1.91 -1.88 -7.60
CA LEU A 149 -1.51 -1.90 -9.01
C LEU A 149 -2.71 -1.98 -9.95
N ILE A 150 -3.67 -2.87 -9.66
CA ILE A 150 -4.91 -2.99 -10.43
C ILE A 150 -5.76 -1.73 -10.27
N GLY A 151 -5.85 -1.16 -9.06
CA GLY A 151 -6.60 0.07 -8.81
C GLY A 151 -6.09 1.24 -9.64
N VAL A 152 -4.78 1.47 -9.66
CA VAL A 152 -4.16 2.51 -10.50
C VAL A 152 -4.42 2.24 -11.99
N ALA A 153 -4.25 0.99 -12.45
CA ALA A 153 -4.51 0.62 -13.84
C ALA A 153 -5.95 0.93 -14.26
N VAL A 154 -6.91 0.58 -13.41
CA VAL A 154 -8.34 0.86 -13.63
C VAL A 154 -8.59 2.37 -13.61
N GLY A 155 -8.01 3.11 -12.66
CA GLY A 155 -8.16 4.55 -12.55
C GLY A 155 -7.65 5.29 -13.80
N VAL A 156 -6.51 4.88 -14.33
CA VAL A 156 -5.96 5.46 -15.57
C VAL A 156 -6.80 5.10 -16.79
N TRP A 157 -7.22 3.82 -16.91
CA TRP A 157 -7.97 3.36 -18.10
C TRP A 157 -9.27 4.13 -18.30
N TYR A 158 -9.98 4.33 -17.22
CA TYR A 158 -11.30 4.94 -17.31
C TYR A 158 -11.30 6.46 -17.09
N GLY A 159 -10.22 7.04 -16.61
CA GLY A 159 -10.14 8.46 -16.21
C GLY A 159 -10.55 9.45 -17.28
N THR A 160 -10.47 9.06 -18.56
CA THR A 160 -10.86 9.87 -19.70
C THR A 160 -12.32 9.66 -20.16
N SER A 161 -12.99 8.60 -19.67
CA SER A 161 -14.27 8.14 -20.26
C SER A 161 -15.51 8.45 -19.42
N PHE A 162 -15.34 8.72 -18.13
CA PHE A 162 -16.46 8.87 -17.19
C PHE A 162 -16.28 10.07 -16.26
N SER A 163 -17.39 10.56 -15.69
CA SER A 163 -17.37 11.66 -14.72
C SER A 163 -16.69 11.22 -13.41
N PHE A 164 -16.10 12.16 -12.69
CA PHE A 164 -15.49 11.92 -11.37
C PHE A 164 -16.49 11.34 -10.38
N PHE A 165 -17.77 11.73 -10.44
CA PHE A 165 -18.82 11.16 -9.61
C PHE A 165 -19.02 9.66 -9.84
N THR A 166 -19.00 9.19 -11.10
CA THR A 166 -19.09 7.75 -11.42
C THR A 166 -17.95 6.98 -10.77
N TRP A 167 -16.76 7.55 -10.72
CA TRP A 167 -15.58 6.96 -10.08
C TRP A 167 -15.72 6.85 -8.58
N MET A 168 -16.27 7.87 -7.95
CA MET A 168 -16.57 7.79 -6.51
C MET A 168 -17.56 6.66 -6.22
N CYS A 169 -18.57 6.46 -7.07
CA CYS A 169 -19.51 5.34 -6.96
C CYS A 169 -18.82 3.99 -7.14
N VAL A 170 -17.94 3.82 -8.13
CA VAL A 170 -17.19 2.57 -8.34
C VAL A 170 -16.24 2.30 -7.16
N SER A 171 -15.51 3.30 -6.70
CA SER A 171 -14.66 3.18 -5.51
C SER A 171 -15.47 2.79 -4.27
N ALA A 172 -16.63 3.42 -4.06
CA ALA A 172 -17.53 3.10 -2.95
C ALA A 172 -18.08 1.67 -3.06
N LEU A 173 -18.37 1.18 -4.26
CA LEU A 173 -18.82 -0.20 -4.49
C LEU A 173 -17.72 -1.21 -4.14
N LEU A 174 -16.49 -1.00 -4.63
CA LEU A 174 -15.35 -1.86 -4.29
C LEU A 174 -15.05 -1.85 -2.79
N GLY A 175 -15.05 -0.67 -2.17
CA GLY A 175 -14.89 -0.54 -0.71
C GLY A 175 -16.07 -1.16 0.05
N GLY A 176 -17.29 -1.08 -0.48
CA GLY A 176 -18.48 -1.74 0.06
C GLY A 176 -18.33 -3.27 0.07
N VAL A 177 -17.81 -3.87 -1.00
CA VAL A 177 -17.45 -5.29 -1.03
C VAL A 177 -16.43 -5.63 0.05
N SER A 178 -15.42 -4.77 0.23
CA SER A 178 -14.43 -4.95 1.30
C SER A 178 -15.10 -4.94 2.69
N VAL A 179 -15.97 -3.97 2.96
CA VAL A 179 -16.76 -3.90 4.23
C VAL A 179 -17.61 -5.16 4.43
N LEU A 180 -18.28 -5.65 3.38
CA LEU A 180 -19.06 -6.88 3.44
C LEU A 180 -18.18 -8.08 3.80
N CYS A 181 -17.02 -8.24 3.16
CA CYS A 181 -16.08 -9.31 3.49
C CYS A 181 -15.64 -9.25 4.96
N ILE A 182 -15.28 -8.06 5.47
CA ILE A 182 -14.94 -7.89 6.89
C ILE A 182 -16.14 -8.20 7.80
N SER A 183 -17.35 -7.81 7.42
CA SER A 183 -18.56 -8.08 8.21
C SER A 183 -18.87 -9.57 8.34
N MET A 184 -18.45 -10.39 7.37
CA MET A 184 -18.63 -11.85 7.36
C MET A 184 -17.54 -12.61 8.13
N LEU A 185 -16.53 -11.94 8.68
CA LEU A 185 -15.49 -12.58 9.49
C LEU A 185 -16.06 -13.07 10.83
N ASP A 186 -15.72 -14.29 11.17
CA ASP A 186 -16.00 -14.86 12.49
C ASP A 186 -14.77 -14.66 13.39
N VAL A 187 -14.77 -13.58 14.16
CA VAL A 187 -13.68 -13.24 15.09
C VAL A 187 -14.26 -13.13 16.50
N CYS A 188 -13.73 -13.94 17.40
CA CYS A 188 -14.08 -13.84 18.82
C CYS A 188 -13.44 -12.57 19.41
N PHE A 189 -14.28 -11.68 19.92
CA PHE A 189 -13.80 -10.51 20.65
C PHE A 189 -13.28 -10.96 22.03
N ARG A 190 -12.03 -10.64 22.34
CA ARG A 190 -11.47 -10.82 23.68
C ARG A 190 -11.90 -9.64 24.57
N ALA A 191 -11.96 -9.88 25.87
CA ALA A 191 -12.30 -8.85 26.83
C ALA A 191 -11.47 -7.57 26.61
N PRO A 192 -12.08 -6.38 26.62
CA PRO A 192 -11.39 -5.13 26.38
C PRO A 192 -10.30 -4.90 27.42
N LEU A 193 -9.16 -4.39 26.98
CA LEU A 193 -8.10 -3.93 27.85
C LEU A 193 -8.38 -2.47 28.24
N ASP A 194 -8.12 -2.13 29.49
CA ASP A 194 -8.16 -0.73 29.93
C ASP A 194 -6.79 -0.09 29.61
N LEU A 195 -6.77 0.67 28.52
CA LEU A 195 -5.55 1.29 27.99
C LEU A 195 -5.71 2.83 28.00
N PRO A 196 -4.60 3.55 28.17
CA PRO A 196 -4.62 4.99 28.05
C PRO A 196 -4.98 5.41 26.60
N LEU A 197 -5.68 6.54 26.49
CA LEU A 197 -6.12 7.07 25.18
C LEU A 197 -4.93 7.31 24.24
N PHE A 198 -3.80 7.78 24.75
CA PHE A 198 -2.59 8.05 23.98
C PHE A 198 -1.50 7.05 24.38
N SER A 199 -1.00 6.31 23.39
CA SER A 199 0.10 5.36 23.54
C SER A 199 0.91 5.28 22.26
N LEU A 200 2.22 5.08 22.37
CA LEU A 200 3.09 4.77 21.24
C LEU A 200 3.09 3.29 20.90
N ASP A 201 2.49 2.45 21.74
CA ASP A 201 2.29 1.04 21.44
C ASP A 201 1.43 0.90 20.18
N ARG A 202 1.78 -0.06 19.33
CA ARG A 202 1.11 -0.29 18.04
C ARG A 202 1.18 0.89 17.04
N PHE A 203 2.15 1.79 17.21
CA PHE A 203 2.40 2.86 16.25
C PHE A 203 3.62 2.54 15.37
N LEU A 204 4.80 2.98 15.76
CA LEU A 204 6.05 2.73 15.04
C LEU A 204 7.02 1.96 15.92
N LEU A 205 7.63 0.92 15.36
CA LEU A 205 8.60 0.11 16.07
C LEU A 205 10.04 0.53 15.70
N PRO A 206 10.83 1.11 16.65
CA PRO A 206 12.17 1.62 16.35
C PRO A 206 13.12 0.58 15.75
N ARG A 207 13.03 -0.69 16.20
CA ARG A 207 13.90 -1.78 15.73
C ARG A 207 13.81 -2.08 14.24
N VAL A 208 12.68 -1.76 13.61
CA VAL A 208 12.45 -2.02 12.18
C VAL A 208 12.52 -0.77 11.33
N LEU A 209 12.79 0.39 11.92
CA LEU A 209 12.87 1.65 11.17
C LEU A 209 13.99 1.64 10.13
N LEU A 210 15.16 1.10 10.48
CA LEU A 210 16.30 1.06 9.56
C LEU A 210 16.00 0.24 8.28
N PRO A 211 15.59 -1.04 8.38
CA PRO A 211 15.14 -1.78 7.20
C PRO A 211 13.89 -1.18 6.55
N GLY A 212 13.00 -0.56 7.33
CA GLY A 212 11.79 0.10 6.84
C GLY A 212 12.09 1.32 5.97
N ILE A 213 13.04 2.16 6.35
CA ILE A 213 13.49 3.32 5.56
C ILE A 213 14.09 2.85 4.22
N ASN A 214 14.90 1.80 4.24
CA ASN A 214 15.41 1.23 2.99
C ASN A 214 14.28 0.63 2.13
N MET A 215 13.34 -0.07 2.74
CA MET A 215 12.16 -0.61 2.06
C MET A 215 11.34 0.49 1.38
N MET A 216 11.25 1.70 1.97
CA MET A 216 10.50 2.82 1.39
C MET A 216 10.93 3.19 -0.03
N ILE A 217 12.16 2.85 -0.45
CA ILE A 217 12.65 3.08 -1.82
C ILE A 217 11.79 2.32 -2.85
N VAL A 218 11.34 1.12 -2.53
CA VAL A 218 10.51 0.30 -3.42
C VAL A 218 9.16 0.99 -3.70
N PRO A 219 8.33 1.28 -2.69
CA PRO A 219 7.08 1.99 -2.91
C PRO A 219 7.28 3.44 -3.39
N PHE A 220 8.39 4.10 -3.07
CA PHE A 220 8.73 5.41 -3.62
C PHE A 220 8.88 5.37 -5.16
N ILE A 221 9.56 4.37 -5.70
CA ILE A 221 9.69 4.19 -7.15
C ILE A 221 8.32 3.89 -7.78
N LEU A 222 7.49 3.03 -7.15
CA LEU A 222 6.12 2.80 -7.60
C LEU A 222 5.30 4.08 -7.63
N GLY A 223 5.38 4.88 -6.57
CA GLY A 223 4.71 6.17 -6.48
C GLY A 223 5.17 7.14 -7.57
N ALA A 224 6.47 7.19 -7.86
CA ALA A 224 7.01 8.02 -8.94
C ALA A 224 6.41 7.64 -10.30
N LEU A 225 6.28 6.34 -10.56
CA LEU A 225 5.64 5.84 -11.78
C LEU A 225 4.13 6.14 -11.81
N PHE A 226 3.43 6.08 -10.67
CA PHE A 226 2.02 6.50 -10.58
C PHE A 226 1.87 8.00 -10.84
N GLY A 227 2.80 8.81 -10.37
CA GLY A 227 2.87 10.23 -10.65
C GLY A 227 3.05 10.54 -12.14
N ALA A 228 3.84 9.76 -12.87
CA ALA A 228 4.07 9.93 -14.31
C ALA A 228 2.86 9.58 -15.19
N GLN A 229 1.88 8.83 -14.69
CA GLN A 229 0.63 8.46 -15.38
C GLN A 229 0.85 7.78 -16.74
N TYR A 230 1.54 6.65 -16.75
CA TYR A 230 1.65 5.78 -17.93
C TYR A 230 0.30 5.18 -18.33
N GLN A 231 0.24 4.56 -19.52
CA GLN A 231 -0.94 3.83 -19.96
C GLN A 231 -1.32 2.70 -18.98
N SER A 232 -2.60 2.41 -18.88
CA SER A 232 -3.14 1.36 -18.01
C SER A 232 -2.48 -0.01 -18.23
N SER A 233 -2.17 -0.36 -19.47
CA SER A 233 -1.49 -1.61 -19.83
C SER A 233 -0.11 -1.77 -19.16
N PHE A 234 0.62 -0.67 -18.96
CA PHE A 234 1.89 -0.69 -18.22
C PHE A 234 1.70 -1.18 -16.77
N TYR A 235 0.70 -0.64 -16.06
CA TYR A 235 0.40 -1.04 -14.68
C TYR A 235 -0.15 -2.47 -14.60
N LEU A 236 -0.92 -2.92 -15.62
CA LEU A 236 -1.35 -4.32 -15.70
C LEU A 236 -0.15 -5.26 -15.94
N CYS A 237 0.81 -4.88 -16.76
CA CYS A 237 2.05 -5.65 -16.93
C CYS A 237 2.87 -5.68 -15.64
N MET A 238 2.90 -4.57 -14.88
CA MET A 238 3.54 -4.54 -13.57
C MET A 238 2.83 -5.49 -12.57
N ALA A 239 1.50 -5.50 -12.55
CA ALA A 239 0.73 -6.48 -11.78
C ALA A 239 1.00 -7.92 -12.23
N GLY A 240 1.13 -8.15 -13.54
CA GLY A 240 1.49 -9.43 -14.14
C GLY A 240 2.88 -9.92 -13.71
N GLY A 241 3.88 -9.04 -13.73
CA GLY A 241 5.24 -9.34 -13.23
C GLY A 241 5.26 -9.67 -11.74
N PHE A 242 4.48 -8.92 -10.94
CA PHE A 242 4.31 -9.20 -9.52
C PHE A 242 3.63 -10.58 -9.29
N LEU A 243 2.56 -10.89 -10.04
CA LEU A 243 1.91 -12.20 -9.99
C LEU A 243 2.86 -13.33 -10.42
N PHE A 244 3.69 -13.11 -11.42
CA PHE A 244 4.69 -14.09 -11.84
C PHE A 244 5.68 -14.38 -10.71
N TYR A 245 6.12 -13.36 -9.96
CA TYR A 245 6.91 -13.57 -8.75
C TYR A 245 6.17 -14.48 -7.74
N LEU A 246 4.88 -14.22 -7.48
CA LEU A 246 4.10 -15.03 -6.54
C LEU A 246 4.00 -16.49 -6.99
N LEU A 247 3.80 -16.73 -8.28
CA LEU A 247 3.79 -18.08 -8.87
C LEU A 247 5.16 -18.75 -8.70
N CYS A 248 6.26 -18.07 -9.01
CA CYS A 248 7.60 -18.58 -8.79
C CYS A 248 7.85 -18.93 -7.31
N ARG A 249 7.44 -18.06 -6.40
CA ARG A 249 7.58 -18.31 -4.95
C ARG A 249 6.76 -19.50 -4.49
N TYR A 250 5.58 -19.71 -5.06
CA TYR A 250 4.74 -20.86 -4.78
C TYR A 250 5.34 -22.16 -5.33
N CYS A 251 5.79 -22.18 -6.59
CA CYS A 251 6.36 -23.36 -7.23
C CYS A 251 7.73 -23.74 -6.67
N PHE A 252 8.54 -22.75 -6.34
CA PHE A 252 9.91 -22.91 -5.83
C PHE A 252 10.00 -22.54 -4.35
N SER A 253 9.14 -23.11 -3.52
CA SER A 253 9.06 -22.84 -2.06
C SER A 253 10.37 -23.14 -1.30
N ARG A 254 11.35 -23.79 -1.93
CA ARG A 254 12.69 -24.14 -1.41
C ARG A 254 13.79 -23.17 -1.84
N LEU A 255 13.47 -22.06 -2.50
CA LEU A 255 14.49 -21.04 -2.77
C LEU A 255 15.10 -20.62 -1.43
N PRO A 256 16.43 -20.72 -1.26
CA PRO A 256 17.07 -20.39 0.00
C PRO A 256 16.78 -18.94 0.34
N ASP A 257 16.26 -18.72 1.55
CA ASP A 257 16.06 -17.37 2.07
C ASP A 257 17.43 -16.69 2.19
N GLY A 258 17.72 -15.81 1.27
CA GLY A 258 19.02 -15.15 1.18
C GLY A 258 18.91 -13.63 1.03
N GLY A 259 19.92 -12.93 1.54
CA GLY A 259 20.03 -11.48 1.37
C GLY A 259 20.19 -11.01 -0.10
N TRP A 260 20.25 -11.93 -1.06
CA TRP A 260 20.31 -11.64 -2.49
C TRP A 260 18.95 -11.16 -3.06
N GLU A 261 17.82 -11.51 -2.42
CA GLU A 261 16.47 -11.20 -2.94
C GLU A 261 16.26 -9.69 -3.07
N ILE A 262 16.66 -8.90 -2.07
CA ILE A 262 16.53 -7.43 -2.12
C ILE A 262 17.40 -6.85 -3.24
N GLY A 263 18.65 -7.30 -3.33
CA GLY A 263 19.56 -6.84 -4.38
C GLY A 263 19.03 -7.15 -5.78
N THR A 264 18.58 -8.38 -5.99
CA THR A 264 17.99 -8.81 -7.28
C THR A 264 16.72 -8.00 -7.59
N GLY A 265 15.87 -7.76 -6.60
CA GLY A 265 14.66 -6.97 -6.79
C GLY A 265 14.95 -5.53 -7.21
N LEU A 266 15.87 -4.86 -6.52
CA LEU A 266 16.27 -3.48 -6.87
C LEU A 266 16.98 -3.40 -8.23
N ILE A 267 17.79 -4.40 -8.59
CA ILE A 267 18.43 -4.48 -9.92
C ILE A 267 17.37 -4.67 -11.01
N LEU A 268 16.39 -5.57 -10.82
CA LEU A 268 15.29 -5.76 -11.77
C LEU A 268 14.48 -4.49 -11.98
N MET A 269 14.20 -3.75 -10.88
CA MET A 269 13.54 -2.45 -10.98
C MET A 269 14.40 -1.44 -11.74
N ALA A 270 15.70 -1.37 -11.48
CA ALA A 270 16.61 -0.46 -12.19
C ALA A 270 16.70 -0.80 -13.68
N VAL A 271 16.79 -2.08 -14.06
CA VAL A 271 16.77 -2.51 -15.46
C VAL A 271 15.45 -2.16 -16.14
N GLY A 272 14.32 -2.39 -15.45
CA GLY A 272 13.00 -1.98 -15.93
C GLY A 272 12.90 -0.47 -16.16
N LEU A 273 13.39 0.35 -15.23
CA LEU A 273 13.44 1.81 -15.37
C LEU A 273 14.33 2.27 -16.53
N ALA A 274 15.48 1.67 -16.72
CA ALA A 274 16.37 1.97 -17.84
C ALA A 274 15.72 1.64 -19.19
N LEU A 275 15.03 0.51 -19.31
CA LEU A 275 14.26 0.16 -20.49
C LEU A 275 13.09 1.12 -20.72
N LEU A 276 12.49 1.65 -19.68
CA LEU A 276 11.38 2.59 -19.78
C LEU A 276 11.84 3.98 -20.26
N GLN A 277 13.08 4.37 -19.97
CA GLN A 277 13.67 5.62 -20.43
C GLN A 277 13.81 5.69 -21.96
N GLU A 278 14.12 4.55 -22.59
CA GLU A 278 14.32 4.42 -24.04
C GLU A 278 13.10 3.76 -24.72
N ALA A 279 11.92 3.86 -24.10
CA ALA A 279 10.77 3.04 -24.45
C ALA A 279 10.18 3.35 -25.83
N GLU A 280 10.33 2.40 -26.76
CA GLU A 280 9.62 2.32 -28.03
C GLU A 280 8.92 0.95 -28.16
N GLY A 281 7.78 0.94 -28.85
CA GLY A 281 7.06 -0.30 -29.16
C GLY A 281 6.61 -1.10 -27.93
N TYR A 282 7.14 -2.33 -27.73
CA TYR A 282 6.77 -3.24 -26.64
C TYR A 282 7.59 -3.05 -25.35
N GLN A 283 8.59 -2.20 -25.36
CA GLN A 283 9.50 -1.99 -24.20
C GLN A 283 8.77 -1.56 -22.93
N PRO A 284 7.73 -0.69 -22.95
CA PRO A 284 6.98 -0.34 -21.75
C PRO A 284 6.34 -1.55 -21.04
N TYR A 285 5.87 -2.54 -21.78
CA TYR A 285 5.25 -3.74 -21.22
C TYR A 285 6.26 -4.64 -20.52
N LEU A 286 7.42 -4.83 -21.15
CA LEU A 286 8.54 -5.57 -20.56
C LEU A 286 9.07 -4.85 -19.32
N SER A 287 9.27 -3.54 -19.40
CA SER A 287 9.66 -2.69 -18.28
C SER A 287 8.71 -2.84 -17.08
N GLY A 288 7.40 -2.70 -17.32
CA GLY A 288 6.39 -2.88 -16.28
C GLY A 288 6.49 -4.25 -15.61
N SER A 289 6.62 -5.31 -16.42
CA SER A 289 6.76 -6.69 -15.91
C SER A 289 8.02 -6.88 -15.06
N LEU A 290 9.16 -6.33 -15.47
CA LEU A 290 10.43 -6.40 -14.71
C LEU A 290 10.34 -5.62 -13.40
N ILE A 291 9.75 -4.43 -13.42
CA ILE A 291 9.54 -3.62 -12.21
C ILE A 291 8.62 -4.38 -11.23
N GLY A 292 7.50 -4.93 -11.70
CA GLY A 292 6.59 -5.69 -10.87
C GLY A 292 7.24 -6.94 -10.25
N LEU A 293 8.05 -7.66 -11.01
CA LEU A 293 8.84 -8.79 -10.53
C LEU A 293 9.85 -8.34 -9.45
N GLY A 294 10.55 -7.23 -9.69
CA GLY A 294 11.50 -6.64 -8.75
C GLY A 294 10.87 -6.21 -7.42
N VAL A 295 9.67 -5.62 -7.50
CA VAL A 295 8.85 -5.29 -6.32
C VAL A 295 8.56 -6.56 -5.51
N GLY A 296 8.16 -7.65 -6.15
CA GLY A 296 7.86 -8.92 -5.49
C GLY A 296 9.06 -9.45 -4.69
N PHE A 297 10.25 -9.48 -5.28
CA PHE A 297 11.48 -9.92 -4.60
C PHE A 297 11.83 -9.03 -3.41
N SER A 298 11.90 -7.73 -3.62
CA SER A 298 12.30 -6.77 -2.57
C SER A 298 11.30 -6.73 -1.42
N LEU A 299 10.01 -6.58 -1.73
CA LEU A 299 8.93 -6.49 -0.76
C LEU A 299 8.92 -7.70 0.19
N SER A 300 8.94 -8.91 -0.37
CA SER A 300 8.80 -10.13 0.42
C SER A 300 9.89 -10.26 1.46
N ARG A 301 11.13 -9.94 1.09
CA ARG A 301 12.27 -10.03 1.99
C ARG A 301 12.29 -8.91 3.04
N PHE A 302 12.03 -7.66 2.65
CA PHE A 302 11.89 -6.56 3.60
C PHE A 302 10.79 -6.83 4.63
N LEU A 303 9.64 -7.31 4.18
CA LEU A 303 8.54 -7.64 5.08
C LEU A 303 8.92 -8.76 6.07
N GLN A 304 9.59 -9.83 5.59
CA GLN A 304 10.10 -10.86 6.48
C GLN A 304 11.02 -10.29 7.55
N MET A 305 11.96 -9.41 7.18
CA MET A 305 12.83 -8.76 8.15
C MET A 305 12.05 -7.95 9.18
N MET A 306 11.06 -7.16 8.74
CA MET A 306 10.24 -6.32 9.63
C MET A 306 9.32 -7.12 10.56
N ILE A 307 9.04 -8.40 10.24
CA ILE A 307 8.25 -9.30 11.10
C ILE A 307 9.16 -10.14 12.02
N LEU A 308 10.35 -10.54 11.56
CA LEU A 308 11.22 -11.46 12.31
C LEU A 308 12.17 -10.74 13.27
N LEU A 309 12.60 -9.51 12.98
CA LEU A 309 13.44 -8.69 13.86
C LEU A 309 12.76 -8.31 15.20
N PRO A 310 11.44 -8.00 15.22
CA PRO A 310 10.74 -7.71 16.47
C PRO A 310 10.63 -8.91 17.39
N LEU A 311 10.42 -8.63 18.69
CA LEU A 311 10.00 -9.64 19.66
C LEU A 311 8.64 -10.20 19.27
N HIS A 312 8.32 -11.41 19.72
CA HIS A 312 7.07 -12.09 19.33
C HIS A 312 5.81 -11.25 19.60
N CYS A 313 5.78 -10.49 20.70
CA CYS A 313 4.68 -9.59 21.06
C CYS A 313 4.63 -8.32 20.20
N GLU A 314 5.74 -7.90 19.59
CA GLU A 314 5.86 -6.68 18.79
C GLU A 314 5.61 -6.89 17.30
N ARG A 315 5.43 -8.14 16.83
CA ARG A 315 5.31 -8.47 15.39
C ARG A 315 4.16 -7.76 14.69
N GLY A 316 3.04 -7.58 15.39
CA GLY A 316 1.91 -6.80 14.86
C GLY A 316 2.26 -5.33 14.62
N THR A 317 3.01 -4.73 15.56
CA THR A 317 3.51 -3.35 15.42
C THR A 317 4.56 -3.25 14.32
N GLY A 318 5.43 -4.25 14.18
CA GLY A 318 6.39 -4.34 13.06
C GLY A 318 5.69 -4.37 11.70
N PHE A 319 4.64 -5.17 11.57
CA PHE A 319 3.82 -5.20 10.36
C PHE A 319 3.10 -3.87 10.10
N HIS A 320 2.55 -3.23 11.13
CA HIS A 320 1.92 -1.91 10.98
C HIS A 320 2.93 -0.83 10.57
N THR A 321 4.13 -0.85 11.16
CA THR A 321 5.25 0.04 10.76
C THR A 321 5.60 -0.15 9.28
N TYR A 322 5.65 -1.40 8.79
CA TYR A 322 5.80 -1.70 7.38
C TYR A 322 4.71 -1.03 6.54
N GLN A 323 3.43 -1.19 6.91
CA GLN A 323 2.31 -0.60 6.15
C GLN A 323 2.39 0.92 6.09
N LEU A 324 2.65 1.59 7.22
CA LEU A 324 2.78 3.05 7.26
C LEU A 324 3.94 3.56 6.38
N LEU A 325 5.10 2.93 6.46
CA LEU A 325 6.26 3.31 5.65
C LEU A 325 6.06 2.99 4.17
N TRP A 326 5.34 1.90 3.86
CA TRP A 326 4.94 1.58 2.49
C TRP A 326 4.09 2.69 1.88
N GLU A 327 3.02 3.07 2.55
CA GLU A 327 2.11 4.13 2.10
C GLU A 327 2.82 5.49 1.98
N ALA A 328 3.63 5.84 2.96
CA ALA A 328 4.44 7.05 2.91
C ALA A 328 5.39 7.04 1.70
N GLY A 329 6.05 5.91 1.44
CA GLY A 329 6.92 5.75 0.28
C GLY A 329 6.19 6.01 -1.03
N VAL A 330 5.02 5.37 -1.24
CA VAL A 330 4.20 5.59 -2.45
C VAL A 330 3.86 7.06 -2.62
N MET A 331 3.39 7.74 -1.57
CA MET A 331 2.91 9.13 -1.68
C MET A 331 4.04 10.13 -1.91
N PHE A 332 5.16 9.97 -1.20
CA PHE A 332 6.36 10.77 -1.49
C PHE A 332 6.86 10.52 -2.91
N GLY A 333 6.76 9.27 -3.38
CA GLY A 333 7.07 8.90 -4.76
C GLY A 333 6.16 9.61 -5.76
N VAL A 334 4.85 9.67 -5.54
CA VAL A 334 3.90 10.39 -6.41
C VAL A 334 4.27 11.87 -6.50
N LEU A 335 4.57 12.51 -5.37
CA LEU A 335 4.95 13.93 -5.34
C LEU A 335 6.27 14.17 -6.09
N ALA A 336 7.31 13.38 -5.78
CA ALA A 336 8.61 13.47 -6.42
C ALA A 336 8.53 13.12 -7.92
N GLY A 337 7.80 12.05 -8.25
CA GLY A 337 7.63 11.59 -9.63
C GLY A 337 7.04 12.67 -10.52
N ARG A 338 5.99 13.36 -10.08
CA ARG A 338 5.39 14.49 -10.82
C ARG A 338 6.38 15.62 -11.01
N TYR A 339 7.04 16.04 -9.93
CA TYR A 339 7.99 17.14 -9.97
C TYR A 339 9.16 16.84 -10.92
N PHE A 340 9.77 15.66 -10.82
CA PHE A 340 10.91 15.32 -11.67
C PHE A 340 10.49 14.91 -13.09
N PHE A 341 9.27 14.42 -13.30
CA PHE A 341 8.76 14.10 -14.64
C PHE A 341 8.62 15.37 -15.48
N SER A 342 8.08 16.45 -14.90
CA SER A 342 7.97 17.75 -15.58
C SER A 342 9.34 18.33 -15.97
N GLN A 343 10.41 17.94 -15.29
CA GLN A 343 11.79 18.36 -15.58
C GLN A 343 12.56 17.36 -16.48
N GLY A 344 11.96 16.26 -16.91
CA GLY A 344 12.62 15.22 -17.69
C GLY A 344 13.64 14.35 -16.90
N ASN A 345 13.67 14.46 -15.56
CA ASN A 345 14.68 13.82 -14.70
C ASN A 345 14.16 12.67 -13.84
N MET A 346 12.91 12.23 -14.02
CA MET A 346 12.27 11.21 -13.19
C MET A 346 13.03 9.88 -13.21
N TYR A 347 13.47 9.42 -14.37
CA TYR A 347 14.20 8.15 -14.50
C TYR A 347 15.54 8.19 -13.76
N ASN A 348 16.28 9.29 -13.89
CA ASN A 348 17.55 9.47 -13.19
C ASN A 348 17.35 9.46 -11.68
N MET A 349 16.30 10.13 -11.18
CA MET A 349 15.92 10.11 -9.78
C MET A 349 15.58 8.69 -9.30
N ALA A 350 14.76 7.95 -10.05
CA ALA A 350 14.35 6.59 -9.70
C ALA A 350 15.53 5.60 -9.75
N LEU A 351 16.40 5.69 -10.75
CA LEU A 351 17.64 4.88 -10.85
C LEU A 351 18.60 5.18 -9.70
N THR A 352 18.76 6.47 -9.35
CA THR A 352 19.57 6.88 -8.19
C THR A 352 19.00 6.31 -6.91
N ALA A 353 17.67 6.31 -6.74
CA ALA A 353 17.01 5.71 -5.58
C ALA A 353 17.28 4.20 -5.50
N CYS A 354 17.26 3.45 -6.61
CA CYS A 354 17.65 2.04 -6.64
C CYS A 354 19.11 1.84 -6.20
N ALA A 355 20.03 2.65 -6.71
CA ALA A 355 21.45 2.57 -6.36
C ALA A 355 21.68 2.87 -4.87
N VAL A 356 21.06 3.93 -4.36
CA VAL A 356 21.13 4.28 -2.93
C VAL A 356 20.56 3.14 -2.08
N GLY A 357 19.43 2.55 -2.47
CA GLY A 357 18.83 1.43 -1.77
C GLY A 357 19.73 0.20 -1.71
N LEU A 358 20.40 -0.12 -2.83
CA LEU A 358 21.38 -1.20 -2.89
C LEU A 358 22.57 -0.96 -1.97
N ILE A 359 23.19 0.21 -2.06
CA ILE A 359 24.33 0.59 -1.22
C ILE A 359 23.93 0.53 0.25
N PHE A 360 22.82 1.15 0.61
CA PHE A 360 22.33 1.18 1.99
C PHE A 360 22.05 -0.23 2.53
N TYR A 361 21.45 -1.09 1.72
CA TYR A 361 21.19 -2.47 2.11
C TYR A 361 22.48 -3.23 2.44
N TYR A 362 23.47 -3.18 1.54
CA TYR A 362 24.71 -3.94 1.71
C TYR A 362 25.66 -3.36 2.77
N THR A 363 25.56 -2.06 3.07
CA THR A 363 26.45 -1.40 4.04
C THR A 363 25.87 -1.35 5.46
N CYS A 364 24.52 -1.20 5.60
CA CYS A 364 23.91 -0.91 6.88
C CYS A 364 22.98 -2.01 7.42
N ILE A 365 22.50 -2.92 6.55
CA ILE A 365 21.44 -3.87 6.95
C ILE A 365 21.95 -5.31 6.87
N ARG A 366 22.70 -5.69 5.84
CA ARG A 366 23.27 -7.02 5.66
C ARG A 366 24.48 -7.23 6.55
#